data_9468df15e7a93b32ec378c5afc979ecc
#
_entry.id   9468df15e7a93b32ec378c5afc979ecc
#
_cell.length_a   1.000
_cell.length_b   1.000
_cell.length_c   1.000
_cell.angle_alpha   90.00
_cell.angle_beta   90.00
_cell.angle_gamma   90.00
#
_symmetry.space_group_name_H-M   'P 1'
#
loop_
_entity.id
_entity.type
_entity.pdbx_description
1 polymer ?
#
loop_
_entity_poly.entity_id
_entity_poly.type
_entity_poly.pdbx_seq_one_letter_code
_entity_poly.pdbx_strand_id
1 'polypeptide(L)'
;LTGPEHGSASTIEILPVIGLPEFRPGDDLSAAVAAAAPWLRDGDVVVVTSKVVSKCEGRLVPAPEDPEQRDRLRRKLIEDEAVRVLARKDRTLITENRLGLVQAAAGVDGSNVGRSELALLPVDPDASAATLRAGLRERLGVTVAVVITDTMGRAWRNGQTDAAVGAAGLAVLRNYAGVRDPYGNELVVTEVAVADEIAAAADLVKGKLTATPVAVVRGFGVSDDGSTARQLLRPGANDLFWLGTAEALELGRQQAQLLRRSVRRFSTDPVPGDLVEAAVAEALTAPAPHHTRPTRFVWLQTPAIRARLLDRMKDKWRSDLTSDGLPADAIERRVARGQILYDAPEVVIPMLVPDGAHSYPDAARTDAEHTMFTVAVGAAVQALLVALAVRGLGSCWIGSTIFAAD
;
A
#
# COMPACT_ATOMS: atom_id res chain seq x y z
N LEU A 1 29.89 -5.20 -28.24
CA LEU A 1 29.18 -4.06 -27.72
C LEU A 1 30.09 -3.32 -26.75
N THR A 2 30.71 -2.24 -27.24
CA THR A 2 31.59 -1.36 -26.48
C THR A 2 30.73 -0.68 -25.41
N GLY A 3 31.08 -0.89 -24.12
CA GLY A 3 30.51 -0.15 -23.02
C GLY A 3 30.72 1.35 -23.20
N PRO A 4 29.90 2.22 -22.62
CA PRO A 4 30.07 3.66 -22.71
C PRO A 4 31.45 4.00 -22.15
N GLU A 5 32.28 4.60 -23.00
CA GLU A 5 33.54 5.18 -22.58
C GLU A 5 33.29 6.12 -21.40
N HIS A 6 34.01 5.93 -20.29
CA HIS A 6 34.10 6.92 -19.23
C HIS A 6 34.77 8.16 -19.86
N GLY A 7 33.92 9.06 -20.42
CA GLY A 7 34.34 10.40 -20.79
C GLY A 7 34.96 11.04 -19.55
N SER A 8 36.02 11.82 -19.77
CA SER A 8 36.72 12.63 -18.79
C SER A 8 35.70 13.24 -17.84
N ALA A 9 35.94 13.20 -16.52
CA ALA A 9 35.07 13.77 -15.51
C ALA A 9 34.67 15.21 -15.89
N SER A 10 33.51 15.34 -16.54
CA SER A 10 32.96 16.65 -16.89
C SER A 10 32.35 17.25 -15.66
N THR A 11 32.65 18.51 -15.40
CA THR A 11 32.03 19.26 -14.32
C THR A 11 30.54 19.42 -14.62
N ILE A 12 29.67 19.05 -13.69
CA ILE A 12 28.25 19.37 -13.77
C ILE A 12 28.02 20.72 -13.12
N GLU A 13 27.41 21.62 -13.87
CA GLU A 13 27.01 22.96 -13.40
C GLU A 13 25.49 23.05 -13.30
N ILE A 14 24.98 23.70 -12.26
CA ILE A 14 23.54 23.97 -12.11
C ILE A 14 23.35 25.48 -12.08
N LEU A 15 22.67 26.02 -13.06
CA LEU A 15 22.61 27.45 -13.34
C LEU A 15 21.15 27.93 -13.20
N PRO A 16 20.84 28.93 -12.34
CA PRO A 16 19.50 29.49 -12.27
C PRO A 16 19.22 30.37 -13.52
N VAL A 17 17.99 30.32 -14.01
CA VAL A 17 17.51 31.25 -15.04
C VAL A 17 16.82 32.42 -14.36
N ILE A 18 17.47 33.57 -14.38
CA ILE A 18 17.05 34.80 -13.70
C ILE A 18 16.27 35.70 -14.65
N GLY A 19 15.36 36.52 -14.13
CA GLY A 19 14.64 37.56 -14.89
C GLY A 19 13.41 37.04 -15.64
N LEU A 20 12.91 35.88 -15.30
CA LEU A 20 11.63 35.39 -15.83
C LEU A 20 10.45 36.22 -15.28
N PRO A 21 9.42 36.49 -16.11
CA PRO A 21 8.22 37.21 -15.66
C PRO A 21 7.34 36.36 -14.76
N GLU A 22 6.35 37.00 -14.13
CA GLU A 22 5.21 36.28 -13.57
C GLU A 22 4.32 35.78 -14.70
N PHE A 23 4.16 34.47 -14.82
CA PHE A 23 3.44 33.83 -15.91
C PHE A 23 1.92 33.82 -15.72
N ARG A 24 1.18 33.93 -16.83
CA ARG A 24 -0.28 33.94 -16.93
C ARG A 24 -0.74 32.98 -18.02
N PRO A 25 -2.04 32.62 -18.04
CA PRO A 25 -2.60 31.78 -19.10
C PRO A 25 -2.34 32.37 -20.48
N GLY A 26 -1.79 31.56 -21.38
CA GLY A 26 -1.46 31.92 -22.75
C GLY A 26 -0.07 32.55 -22.97
N ASP A 27 0.72 32.76 -21.89
CA ASP A 27 2.10 33.22 -22.05
C ASP A 27 2.97 32.16 -22.75
N ASP A 28 3.86 32.63 -23.60
CA ASP A 28 4.83 31.77 -24.31
C ASP A 28 6.06 31.51 -23.43
N LEU A 29 6.06 30.35 -22.73
CA LEU A 29 7.13 29.92 -21.87
C LEU A 29 8.47 29.80 -22.62
N SER A 30 8.44 29.32 -23.88
CA SER A 30 9.64 29.14 -24.68
C SER A 30 10.29 30.48 -25.05
N ALA A 31 9.49 31.49 -25.36
CA ALA A 31 9.99 32.84 -25.61
C ALA A 31 10.60 33.48 -24.37
N ALA A 32 9.94 33.33 -23.21
CA ALA A 32 10.43 33.88 -21.96
C ALA A 32 11.77 33.23 -21.53
N VAL A 33 11.86 31.90 -21.63
CA VAL A 33 13.11 31.16 -21.30
C VAL A 33 14.22 31.51 -22.29
N ALA A 34 13.93 31.57 -23.59
CA ALA A 34 14.93 31.96 -24.61
C ALA A 34 15.47 33.39 -24.38
N ALA A 35 14.62 34.33 -23.99
CA ALA A 35 15.03 35.71 -23.68
C ALA A 35 15.88 35.78 -22.40
N ALA A 36 15.54 35.03 -21.36
CA ALA A 36 16.24 35.01 -20.07
C ALA A 36 17.52 34.18 -20.09
N ALA A 37 17.60 33.17 -20.96
CA ALA A 37 18.74 32.26 -21.08
C ALA A 37 19.30 32.15 -22.51
N PRO A 38 19.69 33.26 -23.17
CA PRO A 38 20.27 33.23 -24.53
C PRO A 38 21.62 32.50 -24.59
N TRP A 39 22.16 32.15 -23.42
CA TRP A 39 23.42 31.42 -23.22
C TRP A 39 23.26 29.89 -23.20
N LEU A 40 22.04 29.35 -23.41
CA LEU A 40 21.79 27.92 -23.57
C LEU A 40 22.65 27.32 -24.69
N ARG A 41 23.06 26.06 -24.51
CA ARG A 41 23.93 25.30 -25.41
C ARG A 41 23.34 23.93 -25.68
N ASP A 42 23.83 23.33 -26.76
CA ASP A 42 23.55 21.92 -27.06
C ASP A 42 23.95 21.01 -25.89
N GLY A 43 23.06 20.09 -25.54
CA GLY A 43 23.26 19.16 -24.43
C GLY A 43 22.90 19.70 -23.02
N ASP A 44 22.48 20.96 -22.90
CA ASP A 44 21.90 21.47 -21.64
C ASP A 44 20.57 20.79 -21.33
N VAL A 45 20.27 20.62 -20.03
CA VAL A 45 18.96 20.17 -19.57
C VAL A 45 18.24 21.34 -18.89
N VAL A 46 17.15 21.79 -19.47
CA VAL A 46 16.29 22.85 -18.92
C VAL A 46 15.29 22.23 -17.96
N VAL A 47 15.33 22.61 -16.69
CA VAL A 47 14.49 22.08 -15.62
C VAL A 47 13.49 23.14 -15.18
N VAL A 48 12.20 22.86 -15.36
CA VAL A 48 11.12 23.84 -15.14
C VAL A 48 10.14 23.29 -14.09
N THR A 49 9.72 24.12 -13.12
CA THR A 49 8.66 23.72 -12.19
C THR A 49 7.31 23.57 -12.91
N SER A 50 6.57 22.51 -12.62
CA SER A 50 5.23 22.24 -13.16
C SER A 50 4.28 23.44 -13.03
N LYS A 51 4.42 24.21 -11.97
CA LYS A 51 3.56 25.36 -11.68
C LYS A 51 3.62 26.45 -12.72
N VAL A 52 4.79 26.73 -13.29
CA VAL A 52 4.91 27.70 -14.39
C VAL A 52 4.22 27.18 -15.64
N VAL A 53 4.40 25.91 -15.96
CA VAL A 53 3.70 25.26 -17.08
C VAL A 53 2.19 25.33 -16.87
N SER A 54 1.72 24.98 -15.66
CA SER A 54 0.31 25.05 -15.28
C SER A 54 -0.28 26.47 -15.45
N LYS A 55 0.49 27.52 -15.08
CA LYS A 55 0.07 28.92 -15.29
C LYS A 55 -0.11 29.21 -16.78
N CYS A 56 0.87 28.91 -17.59
CA CYS A 56 0.81 29.15 -19.05
C CYS A 56 -0.34 28.37 -19.71
N GLU A 57 -0.63 27.16 -19.28
CA GLU A 57 -1.70 26.30 -19.81
C GLU A 57 -3.09 26.60 -19.23
N GLY A 58 -3.22 27.61 -18.37
CA GLY A 58 -4.51 27.98 -17.79
C GLY A 58 -5.05 26.95 -16.77
N ARG A 59 -4.15 26.20 -16.10
CA ARG A 59 -4.49 25.23 -15.05
C ARG A 59 -4.62 25.86 -13.67
N LEU A 60 -4.90 27.18 -13.61
CA LEU A 60 -5.24 27.91 -12.40
C LEU A 60 -6.77 27.91 -12.21
N VAL A 61 -7.21 27.54 -11.02
CA VAL A 61 -8.63 27.54 -10.65
C VAL A 61 -8.89 28.69 -9.69
N PRO A 62 -9.85 29.59 -9.99
CA PRO A 62 -10.26 30.64 -9.06
C PRO A 62 -10.70 30.05 -7.72
N ALA A 63 -10.22 30.58 -6.63
CA ALA A 63 -10.50 30.10 -5.29
C ALA A 63 -10.95 31.24 -4.36
N PRO A 64 -11.93 31.01 -3.46
CA PRO A 64 -12.33 31.98 -2.47
C PRO A 64 -11.19 32.40 -1.55
N GLU A 65 -11.19 33.66 -1.10
CA GLU A 65 -10.24 34.14 -0.11
C GLU A 65 -10.55 33.62 1.31
N ASP A 66 -11.82 33.30 1.58
CA ASP A 66 -12.25 32.71 2.84
C ASP A 66 -11.56 31.32 3.03
N PRO A 67 -10.83 31.12 4.14
CA PRO A 67 -10.02 29.91 4.34
C PRO A 67 -10.83 28.61 4.35
N GLU A 68 -12.08 28.63 4.86
CA GLU A 68 -12.90 27.43 4.94
C GLU A 68 -13.47 27.07 3.57
N GLN A 69 -13.94 28.06 2.82
CA GLN A 69 -14.44 27.86 1.46
C GLN A 69 -13.32 27.42 0.53
N ARG A 70 -12.12 28.03 0.69
CA ARG A 70 -10.92 27.62 -0.05
C ARG A 70 -10.53 26.19 0.24
N ASP A 71 -10.55 25.74 1.51
CA ASP A 71 -10.24 24.37 1.90
C ASP A 71 -11.27 23.38 1.34
N ARG A 72 -12.57 23.74 1.34
CA ARG A 72 -13.65 22.95 0.71
C ARG A 72 -13.41 22.77 -0.79
N LEU A 73 -13.12 23.87 -1.50
CA LEU A 73 -12.81 23.82 -2.92
C LEU A 73 -11.57 22.97 -3.20
N ARG A 74 -10.51 23.17 -2.42
CA ARG A 74 -9.29 22.39 -2.56
C ARG A 74 -9.55 20.89 -2.41
N ARG A 75 -10.34 20.48 -1.42
CA ARG A 75 -10.71 19.07 -1.24
C ARG A 75 -11.47 18.52 -2.43
N LYS A 76 -12.44 19.29 -2.95
CA LYS A 76 -13.17 18.89 -4.17
C LYS A 76 -12.24 18.71 -5.35
N LEU A 77 -11.31 19.63 -5.58
CA LEU A 77 -10.34 19.51 -6.68
C LEU A 77 -9.42 18.30 -6.51
N ILE A 78 -9.05 17.97 -5.27
CA ILE A 78 -8.26 16.75 -4.97
C ILE A 78 -9.09 15.50 -5.34
N GLU A 79 -10.37 15.47 -4.99
CA GLU A 79 -11.27 14.35 -5.33
C GLU A 79 -11.47 14.25 -6.85
N ASP A 80 -11.61 15.38 -7.54
CA ASP A 80 -11.80 15.43 -9.00
C ASP A 80 -10.54 14.99 -9.78
N GLU A 81 -9.33 15.29 -9.27
CA GLU A 81 -8.06 14.92 -9.90
C GLU A 81 -7.54 13.54 -9.47
N ALA A 82 -8.02 12.98 -8.33
CA ALA A 82 -7.60 11.69 -7.84
C ALA A 82 -8.30 10.53 -8.56
N VAL A 83 -7.53 9.53 -8.96
CA VAL A 83 -8.03 8.24 -9.45
C VAL A 83 -8.34 7.31 -8.28
N ARG A 84 -7.48 7.33 -7.24
CA ARG A 84 -7.68 6.58 -6.00
C ARG A 84 -6.94 7.21 -4.82
N VAL A 85 -7.39 6.89 -3.60
CA VAL A 85 -6.76 7.33 -2.36
C VAL A 85 -6.00 6.17 -1.74
N LEU A 86 -4.68 6.29 -1.64
CA LEU A 86 -3.80 5.26 -1.08
C LEU A 86 -3.68 5.35 0.43
N ALA A 87 -3.56 6.56 0.96
CA ALA A 87 -3.43 6.77 2.40
C ALA A 87 -4.06 8.08 2.84
N ARG A 88 -4.52 8.09 4.10
CA ARG A 88 -5.05 9.29 4.75
C ARG A 88 -4.47 9.40 6.15
N LYS A 89 -3.94 10.58 6.47
CA LYS A 89 -3.56 10.93 7.83
C LYS A 89 -3.92 12.39 8.10
N ASP A 90 -4.78 12.61 9.07
CA ASP A 90 -5.32 13.93 9.42
C ASP A 90 -5.92 14.64 8.18
N ARG A 91 -5.32 15.76 7.75
CA ARG A 91 -5.72 16.52 6.57
C ARG A 91 -4.98 16.11 5.29
N THR A 92 -3.99 15.24 5.39
CA THR A 92 -3.15 14.81 4.27
C THR A 92 -3.75 13.59 3.59
N LEU A 93 -3.93 13.68 2.29
CA LEU A 93 -4.28 12.56 1.40
C LEU A 93 -3.10 12.25 0.50
N ILE A 94 -2.71 10.99 0.43
CA ILE A 94 -1.84 10.47 -0.63
C ILE A 94 -2.74 9.81 -1.66
N THR A 95 -2.65 10.29 -2.88
CA THR A 95 -3.54 9.88 -3.97
C THR A 95 -2.72 9.57 -5.22
N GLU A 96 -3.21 8.66 -6.03
CA GLU A 96 -2.82 8.54 -7.42
C GLU A 96 -3.69 9.48 -8.25
N ASN A 97 -3.07 10.33 -9.05
CA ASN A 97 -3.78 11.26 -9.93
C ASN A 97 -3.93 10.71 -11.35
N ARG A 98 -4.56 11.46 -12.25
CA ARG A 98 -4.81 11.07 -13.65
C ARG A 98 -3.55 10.86 -14.48
N LEU A 99 -2.41 11.39 -14.05
CA LEU A 99 -1.11 11.17 -14.66
C LEU A 99 -0.45 9.86 -14.20
N GLY A 100 -1.04 9.17 -13.19
CA GLY A 100 -0.47 8.00 -12.55
C GLY A 100 0.54 8.32 -11.45
N LEU A 101 0.71 9.59 -11.10
CA LEU A 101 1.62 10.03 -10.05
C LEU A 101 0.99 9.80 -8.67
N VAL A 102 1.72 9.13 -7.79
CA VAL A 102 1.34 8.95 -6.38
C VAL A 102 1.98 10.05 -5.54
N GLN A 103 1.17 10.99 -5.09
CA GLN A 103 1.63 12.14 -4.33
C GLN A 103 0.56 12.71 -3.40
N ALA A 104 0.95 13.70 -2.60
CA ALA A 104 0.01 14.40 -1.72
C ALA A 104 -0.98 15.24 -2.55
N ALA A 105 -2.25 15.18 -2.17
CA ALA A 105 -3.31 16.06 -2.66
C ALA A 105 -3.47 16.08 -4.20
N ALA A 106 -3.19 14.97 -4.88
CA ALA A 106 -3.27 14.83 -6.35
C ALA A 106 -2.48 15.90 -7.14
N GLY A 107 -1.52 16.59 -6.50
CA GLY A 107 -0.79 17.72 -7.09
C GLY A 107 -1.52 19.05 -7.02
N VAL A 108 -2.67 19.14 -6.35
CA VAL A 108 -3.40 20.42 -6.14
C VAL A 108 -2.65 21.28 -5.12
N ASP A 109 -2.10 22.39 -5.56
CA ASP A 109 -1.27 23.27 -4.74
C ASP A 109 -1.78 24.72 -4.70
N GLY A 110 -1.60 25.38 -3.56
CA GLY A 110 -1.92 26.79 -3.34
C GLY A 110 -0.69 27.64 -3.03
N SER A 111 0.53 27.06 -3.13
CA SER A 111 1.78 27.81 -2.92
C SER A 111 2.26 28.46 -4.21
N ASN A 112 2.91 29.64 -4.12
CA ASN A 112 3.44 30.42 -5.26
C ASN A 112 2.39 30.69 -6.38
N VAL A 113 1.12 30.83 -6.00
CA VAL A 113 0.01 31.33 -6.82
C VAL A 113 -0.74 32.43 -6.08
N GLY A 114 -1.58 33.18 -6.76
CA GLY A 114 -2.41 34.21 -6.13
C GLY A 114 -3.24 33.67 -4.96
N ARG A 115 -3.54 34.51 -3.96
CA ARG A 115 -4.39 34.09 -2.81
C ARG A 115 -5.77 33.62 -3.24
N SER A 116 -6.24 34.09 -4.38
CA SER A 116 -7.53 33.75 -5.00
C SER A 116 -7.43 32.62 -6.06
N GLU A 117 -6.35 31.81 -6.04
CA GLU A 117 -6.10 30.77 -7.02
C GLU A 117 -5.58 29.49 -6.39
N LEU A 118 -5.87 28.34 -7.04
CA LEU A 118 -5.26 27.03 -6.82
C LEU A 118 -4.69 26.53 -8.13
N ALA A 119 -3.51 25.90 -8.11
CA ALA A 119 -2.92 25.30 -9.30
C ALA A 119 -3.19 23.79 -9.35
N LEU A 120 -3.51 23.31 -10.53
CA LEU A 120 -3.53 21.90 -10.91
C LEU A 120 -2.27 21.59 -11.72
N LEU A 121 -1.88 20.33 -11.81
CA LEU A 121 -0.78 19.92 -12.69
C LEU A 121 -1.14 20.15 -14.18
N PRO A 122 -0.13 20.28 -15.07
CA PRO A 122 -0.33 20.25 -16.51
C PRO A 122 -1.12 19.01 -16.94
N VAL A 123 -1.89 19.13 -18.03
CA VAL A 123 -2.69 18.00 -18.54
C VAL A 123 -1.80 16.86 -19.04
N ASP A 124 -0.75 17.20 -19.77
CA ASP A 124 0.26 16.26 -20.29
C ASP A 124 1.65 16.91 -20.16
N PRO A 125 2.35 16.70 -19.03
CA PRO A 125 3.64 17.31 -18.80
C PRO A 125 4.73 16.87 -19.79
N ASP A 126 4.65 15.64 -20.32
CA ASP A 126 5.59 15.16 -21.34
C ASP A 126 5.40 15.93 -22.66
N ALA A 127 4.15 16.13 -23.08
CA ALA A 127 3.86 16.96 -24.25
C ALA A 127 4.26 18.43 -24.05
N SER A 128 4.08 18.97 -22.85
CA SER A 128 4.52 20.31 -22.48
C SER A 128 6.05 20.44 -22.54
N ALA A 129 6.79 19.43 -22.05
CA ALA A 129 8.24 19.38 -22.14
C ALA A 129 8.72 19.34 -23.61
N ALA A 130 8.08 18.53 -24.44
CA ALA A 130 8.37 18.44 -25.87
C ALA A 130 8.11 19.76 -26.60
N THR A 131 7.00 20.46 -26.25
CA THR A 131 6.65 21.78 -26.82
C THR A 131 7.69 22.84 -26.44
N LEU A 132 8.08 22.89 -25.17
CA LEU A 132 9.12 23.81 -24.70
C LEU A 132 10.46 23.54 -25.39
N ARG A 133 10.85 22.26 -25.51
CA ARG A 133 12.05 21.84 -26.22
C ARG A 133 12.06 22.31 -27.68
N ALA A 134 10.97 22.10 -28.40
CA ALA A 134 10.81 22.53 -29.78
C ALA A 134 10.90 24.05 -29.91
N GLY A 135 10.20 24.80 -29.06
CA GLY A 135 10.23 26.27 -29.07
C GLY A 135 11.64 26.86 -28.77
N LEU A 136 12.41 26.24 -27.86
CA LEU A 136 13.78 26.66 -27.60
C LEU A 136 14.70 26.37 -28.81
N ARG A 137 14.51 25.22 -29.46
CA ARG A 137 15.25 24.89 -30.68
C ARG A 137 14.96 25.89 -31.83
N GLU A 138 13.70 26.24 -32.00
CA GLU A 138 13.29 27.21 -33.03
C GLU A 138 13.91 28.60 -32.79
N ARG A 139 13.92 29.07 -31.52
CA ARG A 139 14.33 30.41 -31.14
C ARG A 139 15.84 30.58 -31.03
N LEU A 140 16.53 29.58 -30.50
CA LEU A 140 17.96 29.65 -30.18
C LEU A 140 18.85 28.79 -31.08
N GLY A 141 18.25 27.86 -31.84
CA GLY A 141 19.02 26.92 -32.67
C GLY A 141 19.73 25.82 -31.87
N VAL A 142 19.43 25.68 -30.56
CA VAL A 142 20.10 24.72 -29.70
C VAL A 142 19.23 23.48 -29.45
N THR A 143 19.90 22.33 -29.26
CA THR A 143 19.25 21.07 -28.90
C THR A 143 19.45 20.82 -27.41
N VAL A 144 18.40 21.05 -26.62
CA VAL A 144 18.38 20.84 -25.18
C VAL A 144 17.44 19.67 -24.82
N ALA A 145 17.61 19.12 -23.62
CA ALA A 145 16.56 18.32 -22.98
C ALA A 145 15.71 19.22 -22.08
N VAL A 146 14.51 18.76 -21.77
CA VAL A 146 13.59 19.45 -20.85
C VAL A 146 13.06 18.47 -19.82
N VAL A 147 13.08 18.89 -18.54
CA VAL A 147 12.43 18.17 -17.42
C VAL A 147 11.47 19.10 -16.72
N ILE A 148 10.22 18.70 -16.60
CA ILE A 148 9.21 19.39 -15.78
C ILE A 148 9.16 18.70 -14.43
N THR A 149 9.23 19.49 -13.35
CA THR A 149 9.34 18.96 -11.99
C THR A 149 8.18 19.37 -11.11
N ASP A 150 7.83 18.52 -10.15
CA ASP A 150 6.96 18.88 -9.03
C ASP A 150 7.59 18.45 -7.70
N THR A 151 7.26 19.18 -6.62
CA THR A 151 7.82 18.92 -5.29
C THR A 151 7.02 17.83 -4.61
N MET A 152 7.63 16.71 -4.31
CA MET A 152 6.99 15.53 -3.71
C MET A 152 7.53 15.19 -2.33
N GLY A 153 6.65 14.71 -1.45
CA GLY A 153 7.05 14.02 -0.23
C GLY A 153 7.67 12.65 -0.55
N ARG A 154 8.44 12.13 0.38
CA ARG A 154 9.09 10.82 0.24
C ARG A 154 8.61 9.85 1.29
N ALA A 155 8.26 8.63 0.90
CA ALA A 155 7.93 7.56 1.84
C ALA A 155 9.14 7.29 2.77
N TRP A 156 8.88 7.11 4.07
CA TRP A 156 9.86 6.83 5.14
C TRP A 156 10.98 7.86 5.34
N ARG A 157 10.92 9.02 4.73
CA ARG A 157 11.95 10.07 4.91
C ARG A 157 11.29 11.43 5.13
N ASN A 158 11.88 12.21 6.00
CA ASN A 158 11.49 13.61 6.17
C ASN A 158 11.98 14.45 4.98
N GLY A 159 11.28 15.56 4.74
CA GLY A 159 11.57 16.50 3.68
C GLY A 159 10.94 16.12 2.35
N GLN A 160 10.90 17.09 1.48
CA GLN A 160 10.42 16.99 0.10
C GLN A 160 11.61 17.11 -0.85
N THR A 161 11.44 16.67 -2.08
CA THR A 161 12.39 16.88 -3.17
C THR A 161 11.61 17.04 -4.46
N ASP A 162 12.17 17.72 -5.46
CA ASP A 162 11.57 17.72 -6.78
C ASP A 162 11.75 16.35 -7.43
N ALA A 163 10.71 15.91 -8.13
CA ALA A 163 10.71 14.73 -8.99
C ALA A 163 10.25 15.12 -10.41
N ALA A 164 10.70 14.39 -11.40
CA ALA A 164 10.30 14.61 -12.78
C ALA A 164 8.85 14.14 -13.00
N VAL A 165 8.00 15.05 -13.50
CA VAL A 165 6.61 14.74 -13.87
C VAL A 165 6.38 14.81 -15.37
N GLY A 166 7.31 15.41 -16.11
CA GLY A 166 7.33 15.46 -17.56
C GLY A 166 8.78 15.54 -18.08
N ALA A 167 9.07 14.92 -19.20
CA ALA A 167 10.42 14.91 -19.79
C ALA A 167 10.40 14.81 -21.31
N ALA A 168 11.39 15.44 -21.94
CA ALA A 168 11.63 15.31 -23.38
C ALA A 168 13.11 15.49 -23.72
N GLY A 169 13.64 14.64 -24.58
CA GLY A 169 14.99 14.77 -25.12
C GLY A 169 16.11 14.22 -24.25
N LEU A 170 15.77 13.34 -23.27
CA LEU A 170 16.74 12.60 -22.47
C LEU A 170 16.23 11.21 -22.12
N ALA A 171 17.13 10.26 -21.90
CA ALA A 171 16.81 8.99 -21.28
C ALA A 171 16.50 9.24 -19.80
N VAL A 172 15.23 9.00 -19.39
CA VAL A 172 14.77 9.27 -18.01
C VAL A 172 15.29 8.24 -17.02
N LEU A 173 15.61 7.04 -17.50
CA LEU A 173 16.17 5.93 -16.73
C LEU A 173 17.53 5.52 -17.34
N ARG A 174 18.45 5.11 -16.50
CA ARG A 174 19.71 4.48 -16.94
C ARG A 174 19.78 3.08 -16.37
N ASN A 175 19.62 2.10 -17.23
CA ASN A 175 19.64 0.69 -16.86
C ASN A 175 21.07 0.14 -16.93
N TYR A 176 21.52 -0.52 -15.86
CA TYR A 176 22.80 -1.20 -15.74
C TYR A 176 22.67 -2.73 -15.75
N ALA A 177 21.47 -3.30 -15.97
CA ALA A 177 21.28 -4.73 -15.98
C ALA A 177 22.18 -5.39 -17.05
N GLY A 178 22.91 -6.44 -16.66
CA GLY A 178 23.87 -7.15 -17.50
C GLY A 178 25.27 -6.50 -17.57
N VAL A 179 25.47 -5.31 -17.00
CA VAL A 179 26.79 -4.68 -16.87
C VAL A 179 27.53 -5.30 -15.68
N ARG A 180 28.85 -5.47 -15.78
CA ARG A 180 29.70 -5.93 -14.68
C ARG A 180 30.38 -4.75 -13.99
N ASP A 181 30.39 -4.81 -12.65
CA ASP A 181 31.13 -3.84 -11.85
C ASP A 181 32.66 -4.07 -11.98
N PRO A 182 33.52 -3.18 -11.44
CA PRO A 182 34.97 -3.35 -11.47
C PRO A 182 35.52 -4.62 -10.82
N TYR A 183 34.71 -5.28 -9.99
CA TYR A 183 35.04 -6.54 -9.31
C TYR A 183 34.51 -7.78 -10.04
N GLY A 184 33.82 -7.59 -11.17
CA GLY A 184 33.28 -8.66 -12.01
C GLY A 184 31.86 -9.11 -11.63
N ASN A 185 31.19 -8.50 -10.63
CA ASN A 185 29.83 -8.83 -10.27
C ASN A 185 28.85 -8.26 -11.31
N GLU A 186 27.89 -9.07 -11.73
CA GLU A 186 26.84 -8.63 -12.65
C GLU A 186 25.78 -7.78 -11.92
N LEU A 187 25.49 -6.60 -12.46
CA LEU A 187 24.40 -5.75 -11.99
C LEU A 187 23.09 -6.26 -12.58
N VAL A 188 22.21 -6.78 -11.73
CA VAL A 188 20.96 -7.45 -12.19
C VAL A 188 19.77 -6.49 -12.22
N VAL A 189 19.67 -5.60 -11.23
CA VAL A 189 18.48 -4.76 -11.00
C VAL A 189 18.78 -3.26 -10.89
N THR A 190 20.01 -2.85 -11.17
CA THR A 190 20.41 -1.45 -10.99
C THR A 190 19.89 -0.60 -12.13
N GLU A 191 18.96 0.28 -11.81
CA GLU A 191 18.39 1.27 -12.71
C GLU A 191 18.33 2.62 -11.99
N VAL A 192 18.89 3.66 -12.60
CA VAL A 192 18.99 5.01 -12.01
C VAL A 192 17.92 5.90 -12.64
N ALA A 193 17.13 6.57 -11.81
CA ALA A 193 16.12 7.54 -12.21
C ALA A 193 16.78 8.90 -12.53
N VAL A 194 17.42 8.97 -13.69
CA VAL A 194 18.24 10.13 -14.12
C VAL A 194 17.45 11.44 -14.10
N ALA A 195 16.21 11.41 -14.58
CA ALA A 195 15.41 12.62 -14.61
C ALA A 195 15.03 13.12 -13.20
N ASP A 196 14.84 12.20 -12.23
CA ASP A 196 14.59 12.58 -10.83
C ASP A 196 15.84 13.12 -10.15
N GLU A 197 17.02 12.57 -10.42
CA GLU A 197 18.29 13.12 -9.91
C GLU A 197 18.53 14.53 -10.43
N ILE A 198 18.29 14.78 -11.73
CA ILE A 198 18.35 16.09 -12.34
C ILE A 198 17.32 17.05 -11.72
N ALA A 199 16.08 16.59 -11.52
CA ALA A 199 15.03 17.38 -10.90
C ALA A 199 15.40 17.83 -9.49
N ALA A 200 15.87 16.90 -8.66
CA ALA A 200 16.29 17.18 -7.28
C ALA A 200 17.52 18.11 -7.22
N ALA A 201 18.51 17.91 -8.09
CA ALA A 201 19.69 18.75 -8.16
C ALA A 201 19.33 20.19 -8.58
N ALA A 202 18.46 20.37 -9.57
CA ALA A 202 18.01 21.68 -10.03
C ALA A 202 17.21 22.45 -8.95
N ASP A 203 16.50 21.77 -8.04
CA ASP A 203 15.74 22.42 -6.96
C ASP A 203 16.67 23.16 -5.97
N LEU A 204 17.92 22.75 -5.84
CA LEU A 204 18.91 23.42 -4.99
C LEU A 204 19.14 24.90 -5.38
N VAL A 205 18.99 25.23 -6.67
CA VAL A 205 19.17 26.62 -7.15
C VAL A 205 17.83 27.31 -7.44
N LYS A 206 16.77 26.57 -7.72
CA LYS A 206 15.42 27.13 -7.90
C LYS A 206 14.88 27.69 -6.59
N GLY A 207 14.96 26.91 -5.51
CA GLY A 207 14.45 27.27 -4.20
C GLY A 207 12.96 27.59 -4.17
N LYS A 208 12.44 27.99 -3.01
CA LYS A 208 10.98 28.25 -2.82
C LYS A 208 10.62 29.73 -2.85
N LEU A 209 11.55 30.64 -2.54
CA LEU A 209 11.28 32.07 -2.35
C LEU A 209 12.08 32.96 -3.31
N THR A 210 12.85 32.38 -4.19
CA THR A 210 13.79 33.10 -5.08
C THR A 210 13.14 33.60 -6.38
N ALA A 211 11.88 33.24 -6.64
CA ALA A 211 11.21 33.48 -7.92
C ALA A 211 12.01 32.96 -9.15
N THR A 212 12.71 31.86 -8.96
CA THR A 212 13.56 31.23 -9.99
C THR A 212 12.96 29.87 -10.37
N PRO A 213 11.93 29.82 -11.20
CA PRO A 213 11.19 28.59 -11.51
C PRO A 213 11.90 27.70 -12.53
N VAL A 214 12.99 28.15 -13.12
CA VAL A 214 13.75 27.45 -14.15
C VAL A 214 15.22 27.39 -13.79
N ALA A 215 15.84 26.23 -13.96
CA ALA A 215 17.28 26.01 -13.85
C ALA A 215 17.79 25.24 -15.06
N VAL A 216 19.10 25.28 -15.29
CA VAL A 216 19.78 24.56 -16.37
C VAL A 216 20.85 23.67 -15.74
N VAL A 217 20.81 22.38 -16.05
CA VAL A 217 21.89 21.43 -15.72
C VAL A 217 22.77 21.26 -16.96
N ARG A 218 24.04 21.56 -16.83
CA ARG A 218 25.05 21.53 -17.91
C ARG A 218 26.14 20.53 -17.61
N GLY A 219 26.66 19.89 -18.63
CA GLY A 219 27.81 18.97 -18.52
C GLY A 219 27.44 17.53 -18.15
N PHE A 220 26.15 17.20 -18.04
CA PHE A 220 25.69 15.85 -17.67
C PHE A 220 25.89 14.80 -18.78
N GLY A 221 25.96 15.19 -20.04
CA GLY A 221 26.06 14.22 -21.15
C GLY A 221 24.74 13.49 -21.41
N VAL A 222 23.80 14.19 -22.03
CA VAL A 222 22.43 13.70 -22.28
C VAL A 222 22.42 12.73 -23.48
N SER A 223 21.76 11.57 -23.32
CA SER A 223 21.36 10.69 -24.41
C SER A 223 19.82 10.76 -24.56
N ASP A 224 19.33 10.89 -25.80
CA ASP A 224 17.90 10.89 -26.11
C ASP A 224 17.52 9.51 -26.66
N ASP A 225 16.69 8.76 -25.95
CA ASP A 225 16.16 7.46 -26.36
C ASP A 225 14.65 7.50 -26.66
N GLY A 226 14.07 8.71 -26.68
CA GLY A 226 12.64 8.95 -26.87
C GLY A 226 11.79 8.63 -25.63
N SER A 227 12.41 8.35 -24.48
CA SER A 227 11.67 8.10 -23.24
C SER A 227 11.03 9.38 -22.67
N THR A 228 10.02 9.21 -21.84
CA THR A 228 9.28 10.28 -21.18
C THR A 228 9.16 9.99 -19.69
N ALA A 229 8.74 10.96 -18.87
CA ALA A 229 8.60 10.80 -17.45
C ALA A 229 7.58 9.70 -17.04
N ARG A 230 6.67 9.30 -17.94
CA ARG A 230 5.76 8.16 -17.70
C ARG A 230 6.52 6.85 -17.45
N GLN A 231 7.74 6.69 -17.96
CA GLN A 231 8.54 5.50 -17.71
C GLN A 231 9.14 5.43 -16.31
N LEU A 232 9.13 6.54 -15.57
CA LEU A 232 9.47 6.56 -14.14
C LEU A 232 8.37 5.94 -13.26
N LEU A 233 7.14 5.83 -13.78
CA LEU A 233 6.02 5.25 -13.05
C LEU A 233 6.12 3.73 -13.07
N ARG A 234 6.18 3.12 -11.88
CA ARG A 234 6.20 1.67 -11.77
C ARG A 234 4.79 1.12 -12.02
N PRO A 235 4.63 0.13 -12.93
CA PRO A 235 3.34 -0.56 -13.09
C PRO A 235 2.90 -1.21 -11.78
N GLY A 236 1.61 -1.07 -11.42
CA GLY A 236 1.09 -1.56 -10.15
C GLY A 236 1.36 -3.04 -9.88
N ALA A 237 1.36 -3.89 -10.91
CA ALA A 237 1.70 -5.31 -10.77
C ALA A 237 3.14 -5.56 -10.28
N ASN A 238 4.05 -4.60 -10.48
CA ASN A 238 5.47 -4.69 -10.14
C ASN A 238 5.83 -3.82 -8.92
N ASP A 239 4.85 -3.13 -8.33
CA ASP A 239 5.08 -2.25 -7.19
C ASP A 239 4.73 -2.95 -5.89
N LEU A 240 5.72 -3.09 -4.98
CA LEU A 240 5.54 -3.67 -3.65
C LEU A 240 4.60 -2.82 -2.77
N PHE A 241 4.44 -1.55 -3.07
CA PHE A 241 3.62 -0.60 -2.32
C PHE A 241 2.35 -0.18 -3.08
N TRP A 242 1.95 -0.99 -4.07
CA TRP A 242 0.78 -0.74 -4.90
C TRP A 242 -0.49 -0.54 -4.09
N LEU A 243 -0.71 -1.39 -3.06
CA LEU A 243 -1.84 -1.21 -2.16
C LEU A 243 -1.53 -0.09 -1.17
N GLY A 244 -2.37 0.93 -1.17
CA GLY A 244 -2.35 1.92 -0.11
C GLY A 244 -2.78 1.32 1.24
N THR A 245 -2.44 1.99 2.34
CA THR A 245 -2.80 1.53 3.70
C THR A 245 -4.30 1.30 3.85
N ALA A 246 -5.13 2.20 3.32
CA ALA A 246 -6.60 2.07 3.39
C ALA A 246 -7.10 0.87 2.59
N GLU A 247 -6.58 0.67 1.38
CA GLU A 247 -6.94 -0.45 0.51
C GLU A 247 -6.51 -1.80 1.11
N ALA A 248 -5.29 -1.87 1.66
CA ALA A 248 -4.78 -3.08 2.30
C ALA A 248 -5.61 -3.48 3.53
N LEU A 249 -6.01 -2.51 4.36
CA LEU A 249 -6.89 -2.74 5.50
C LEU A 249 -8.28 -3.22 5.08
N GLU A 250 -8.85 -2.62 4.03
CA GLU A 250 -10.16 -3.03 3.52
C GLU A 250 -10.10 -4.44 2.92
N LEU A 251 -9.11 -4.74 2.11
CA LEU A 251 -8.88 -6.06 1.55
C LEU A 251 -8.69 -7.11 2.67
N GLY A 252 -7.91 -6.78 3.70
CA GLY A 252 -7.71 -7.64 4.87
C GLY A 252 -9.02 -7.95 5.60
N ARG A 253 -9.89 -6.94 5.81
CA ARG A 253 -11.22 -7.12 6.42
C ARG A 253 -12.11 -8.04 5.59
N GLN A 254 -12.17 -7.84 4.27
CA GLN A 254 -12.98 -8.65 3.36
C GLN A 254 -12.50 -10.10 3.29
N GLN A 255 -11.19 -10.33 3.40
CA GLN A 255 -10.58 -11.65 3.26
C GLN A 255 -10.46 -12.44 4.56
N ALA A 256 -10.63 -11.81 5.73
CA ALA A 256 -10.41 -12.45 7.03
C ALA A 256 -11.13 -13.81 7.17
N GLN A 257 -12.41 -13.88 6.81
CA GLN A 257 -13.19 -15.12 6.85
C GLN A 257 -12.69 -16.18 5.86
N LEU A 258 -12.15 -15.75 4.72
CA LEU A 258 -11.69 -16.64 3.65
C LEU A 258 -10.33 -17.26 3.95
N LEU A 259 -9.58 -16.74 4.92
CA LEU A 259 -8.30 -17.31 5.36
C LEU A 259 -8.51 -18.61 6.15
N ARG A 260 -9.63 -18.73 6.87
CA ARG A 260 -9.92 -19.90 7.68
C ARG A 260 -10.05 -21.19 6.84
N ARG A 261 -9.28 -22.20 7.18
CA ARG A 261 -9.34 -23.56 6.61
C ARG A 261 -9.33 -24.60 7.74
N SER A 262 -9.89 -25.78 7.50
CA SER A 262 -9.71 -26.93 8.39
C SER A 262 -8.34 -27.56 8.16
N VAL A 263 -7.37 -27.23 8.98
CA VAL A 263 -6.00 -27.73 8.94
C VAL A 263 -5.96 -29.02 9.76
N ARG A 264 -5.48 -30.13 9.19
CA ARG A 264 -5.44 -31.47 9.80
C ARG A 264 -4.03 -32.05 9.87
N ARG A 265 -3.02 -31.30 9.46
CA ARG A 265 -1.60 -31.63 9.64
C ARG A 265 -0.96 -30.43 10.31
N PHE A 266 -0.35 -30.66 11.45
CA PHE A 266 0.23 -29.61 12.27
C PHE A 266 1.77 -29.74 12.25
N SER A 267 2.47 -28.61 12.39
CA SER A 267 3.88 -28.59 12.70
C SER A 267 4.10 -28.97 14.17
N THR A 268 5.33 -29.32 14.51
CA THR A 268 5.74 -29.55 15.90
C THR A 268 6.18 -28.27 16.61
N ASP A 269 6.12 -27.14 15.93
CA ASP A 269 6.52 -25.86 16.49
C ASP A 269 5.56 -25.45 17.62
N PRO A 270 6.09 -24.89 18.70
CA PRO A 270 5.25 -24.40 19.79
C PRO A 270 4.36 -23.25 19.32
N VAL A 271 3.11 -23.25 19.74
CA VAL A 271 2.17 -22.15 19.46
C VAL A 271 2.40 -21.06 20.52
N PRO A 272 2.63 -19.79 20.11
CA PRO A 272 2.72 -18.67 21.04
C PRO A 272 1.42 -18.49 21.83
N GLY A 273 1.48 -18.53 23.17
CA GLY A 273 0.32 -18.50 24.04
C GLY A 273 -0.49 -17.22 23.93
N ASP A 274 0.18 -16.08 23.77
CA ASP A 274 -0.42 -14.78 23.59
C ASP A 274 -1.33 -14.71 22.34
N LEU A 275 -0.99 -15.42 21.27
CA LEU A 275 -1.83 -15.49 20.06
C LEU A 275 -3.11 -16.29 20.32
N VAL A 276 -3.03 -17.37 21.11
CA VAL A 276 -4.22 -18.16 21.52
C VAL A 276 -5.12 -17.34 22.43
N GLU A 277 -4.55 -16.68 23.43
CA GLU A 277 -5.29 -15.80 24.36
C GLU A 277 -5.98 -14.67 23.62
N ALA A 278 -5.30 -13.99 22.71
CA ALA A 278 -5.89 -12.93 21.89
C ALA A 278 -7.05 -13.45 21.02
N ALA A 279 -6.88 -14.63 20.41
CA ALA A 279 -7.92 -15.26 19.60
C ALA A 279 -9.15 -15.65 20.44
N VAL A 280 -8.94 -16.16 21.65
CA VAL A 280 -10.03 -16.46 22.60
C VAL A 280 -10.74 -15.16 23.04
N ALA A 281 -10.00 -14.10 23.35
CA ALA A 281 -10.60 -12.82 23.70
C ALA A 281 -11.50 -12.26 22.59
N GLU A 282 -11.08 -12.37 21.33
CA GLU A 282 -11.93 -12.00 20.18
C GLU A 282 -13.16 -12.92 20.06
N ALA A 283 -12.97 -14.23 20.21
CA ALA A 283 -14.07 -15.19 20.13
C ALA A 283 -15.17 -14.93 21.17
N LEU A 284 -14.82 -14.44 22.36
CA LEU A 284 -15.75 -14.11 23.42
C LEU A 284 -16.58 -12.84 23.13
N THR A 285 -16.31 -12.11 22.05
CA THR A 285 -17.16 -11.02 21.56
C THR A 285 -18.31 -11.48 20.68
N ALA A 286 -18.39 -12.79 20.39
CA ALA A 286 -19.47 -13.35 19.58
C ALA A 286 -20.86 -13.03 20.19
N PRO A 287 -21.88 -12.83 19.32
CA PRO A 287 -23.23 -12.51 19.81
C PRO A 287 -23.78 -13.64 20.67
N ALA A 288 -24.48 -13.26 21.75
CA ALA A 288 -25.09 -14.19 22.67
C ALA A 288 -26.49 -13.70 23.13
N PRO A 289 -27.43 -14.61 23.44
CA PRO A 289 -28.75 -14.22 23.90
C PRO A 289 -28.67 -13.46 25.24
N HIS A 290 -29.58 -12.53 25.44
CA HIS A 290 -29.78 -11.78 26.71
C HIS A 290 -28.50 -11.06 27.20
N HIS A 291 -27.59 -10.67 26.33
CA HIS A 291 -26.27 -10.11 26.68
C HIS A 291 -25.46 -11.00 27.66
N THR A 292 -25.73 -12.30 27.68
CA THR A 292 -25.00 -13.28 28.49
C THR A 292 -23.63 -13.60 27.85
N ARG A 293 -22.82 -14.37 28.55
CA ARG A 293 -21.56 -14.91 28.01
C ARG A 293 -21.57 -16.43 28.22
N PRO A 294 -22.33 -17.17 27.37
CA PRO A 294 -22.54 -18.60 27.56
C PRO A 294 -21.35 -19.47 27.16
N THR A 295 -20.33 -18.90 26.59
CA THR A 295 -19.16 -19.64 26.15
C THR A 295 -18.00 -19.50 27.13
N ARG A 296 -17.38 -20.63 27.45
CA ARG A 296 -16.07 -20.69 28.09
C ARG A 296 -15.14 -21.53 27.21
N PHE A 297 -13.87 -21.16 27.19
CA PHE A 297 -12.85 -21.94 26.50
C PHE A 297 -11.89 -22.52 27.55
N VAL A 298 -11.74 -23.84 27.57
CA VAL A 298 -10.77 -24.53 28.39
C VAL A 298 -9.56 -24.89 27.53
N TRP A 299 -8.45 -24.28 27.80
CA TRP A 299 -7.20 -24.54 27.09
C TRP A 299 -6.37 -25.57 27.83
N LEU A 300 -6.09 -26.73 27.19
CA LEU A 300 -5.38 -27.86 27.77
C LEU A 300 -3.86 -27.69 27.62
N GLN A 301 -3.27 -26.84 28.44
CA GLN A 301 -1.84 -26.53 28.38
C GLN A 301 -0.93 -27.65 28.91
N THR A 302 -1.43 -28.47 29.88
CA THR A 302 -0.65 -29.54 30.51
C THR A 302 -0.70 -30.82 29.67
N PRO A 303 0.42 -31.27 29.06
CA PRO A 303 0.43 -32.44 28.19
C PRO A 303 -0.12 -33.73 28.86
N ALA A 304 0.19 -33.97 30.14
CA ALA A 304 -0.30 -35.14 30.87
C ALA A 304 -1.84 -35.09 31.09
N ILE A 305 -2.39 -33.94 31.37
CA ILE A 305 -3.85 -33.77 31.53
C ILE A 305 -4.53 -33.96 30.18
N ARG A 306 -3.96 -33.37 29.11
CA ARG A 306 -4.48 -33.53 27.74
C ARG A 306 -4.49 -35.01 27.33
N ALA A 307 -3.37 -35.70 27.47
CA ALA A 307 -3.29 -37.12 27.14
C ALA A 307 -4.34 -37.97 27.90
N ARG A 308 -4.46 -37.74 29.23
CA ARG A 308 -5.43 -38.46 30.05
C ARG A 308 -6.88 -38.25 29.63
N LEU A 309 -7.22 -37.01 29.23
CA LEU A 309 -8.56 -36.70 28.70
C LEU A 309 -8.78 -37.43 27.37
N LEU A 310 -7.87 -37.28 26.42
CA LEU A 310 -7.98 -37.90 25.10
C LEU A 310 -8.04 -39.42 25.17
N ASP A 311 -7.29 -40.06 26.09
CA ASP A 311 -7.35 -41.51 26.31
C ASP A 311 -8.72 -41.96 26.82
N ARG A 312 -9.32 -41.23 27.78
CA ARG A 312 -10.68 -41.50 28.26
C ARG A 312 -11.71 -41.36 27.18
N MET A 313 -11.62 -40.29 26.38
CA MET A 313 -12.52 -40.08 25.23
C MET A 313 -12.37 -41.19 24.19
N LYS A 314 -11.17 -41.66 23.93
CA LYS A 314 -10.87 -42.76 23.03
C LYS A 314 -11.46 -44.08 23.53
N ASP A 315 -11.38 -44.36 24.82
CA ASP A 315 -11.94 -45.56 25.43
C ASP A 315 -13.48 -45.51 25.42
N LYS A 316 -14.08 -44.37 25.73
CA LYS A 316 -15.52 -44.17 25.62
C LYS A 316 -16.00 -44.41 24.19
N TRP A 317 -15.36 -43.80 23.20
CA TRP A 317 -15.71 -43.97 21.81
C TRP A 317 -15.57 -45.44 21.35
N ARG A 318 -14.55 -46.17 21.78
CA ARG A 318 -14.37 -47.60 21.53
C ARG A 318 -15.52 -48.41 22.14
N SER A 319 -15.90 -48.10 23.36
CA SER A 319 -17.05 -48.76 24.04
C SER A 319 -18.34 -48.55 23.30
N ASP A 320 -18.64 -47.33 22.85
CA ASP A 320 -19.86 -47.01 22.11
C ASP A 320 -19.93 -47.73 20.78
N LEU A 321 -18.84 -47.72 20.00
CA LEU A 321 -18.76 -48.46 18.74
C LEU A 321 -18.90 -49.98 18.90
N THR A 322 -18.44 -50.52 20.02
CA THR A 322 -18.64 -51.91 20.37
C THR A 322 -20.10 -52.20 20.69
N SER A 323 -20.73 -51.32 21.44
CA SER A 323 -22.16 -51.42 21.77
C SER A 323 -23.06 -51.29 20.53
N ASP A 324 -22.61 -50.54 19.53
CA ASP A 324 -23.27 -50.43 18.22
C ASP A 324 -23.07 -51.70 17.32
N GLY A 325 -22.32 -52.67 17.80
CA GLY A 325 -22.11 -53.95 17.10
C GLY A 325 -21.12 -53.91 15.94
N LEU A 326 -20.21 -52.91 15.92
CA LEU A 326 -19.19 -52.84 14.86
C LEU A 326 -18.10 -53.90 15.04
N PRO A 327 -17.57 -54.46 13.94
CA PRO A 327 -16.39 -55.36 13.98
C PRO A 327 -15.17 -54.66 14.52
N ALA A 328 -14.33 -55.42 15.27
CA ALA A 328 -13.16 -54.87 15.95
C ALA A 328 -12.19 -54.11 15.02
N ASP A 329 -11.94 -54.61 13.82
CA ASP A 329 -11.10 -53.95 12.84
C ASP A 329 -11.70 -52.58 12.32
N ALA A 330 -13.03 -52.50 12.23
CA ALA A 330 -13.72 -51.28 11.88
C ALA A 330 -13.67 -50.25 13.01
N ILE A 331 -13.75 -50.71 14.27
CA ILE A 331 -13.58 -49.88 15.47
C ILE A 331 -12.19 -49.26 15.48
N GLU A 332 -11.13 -50.04 15.35
CA GLU A 332 -9.77 -49.53 15.38
C GLU A 332 -9.47 -48.54 14.23
N ARG A 333 -9.97 -48.81 13.02
CA ARG A 333 -9.86 -47.83 11.92
C ARG A 333 -10.57 -46.51 12.20
N ARG A 334 -11.71 -46.51 12.89
CA ARG A 334 -12.44 -45.29 13.28
C ARG A 334 -11.73 -44.56 14.40
N VAL A 335 -11.30 -45.28 15.43
CA VAL A 335 -10.63 -44.73 16.59
C VAL A 335 -9.27 -44.11 16.20
N ALA A 336 -8.55 -44.69 15.24
CA ALA A 336 -7.30 -44.14 14.70
C ALA A 336 -7.48 -42.73 14.09
N ARG A 337 -8.68 -42.34 13.63
CA ARG A 337 -8.96 -40.97 13.14
C ARG A 337 -8.85 -39.92 14.24
N GLY A 338 -8.97 -40.31 15.52
CA GLY A 338 -8.78 -39.44 16.67
C GLY A 338 -7.31 -39.04 16.91
N GLN A 339 -6.35 -39.62 16.17
CA GLN A 339 -4.93 -39.29 16.28
C GLN A 339 -4.65 -37.79 16.05
N ILE A 340 -5.45 -37.12 15.24
CA ILE A 340 -5.35 -35.67 14.99
C ILE A 340 -5.39 -34.83 16.29
N LEU A 341 -6.09 -35.30 17.33
CA LEU A 341 -6.17 -34.61 18.63
C LEU A 341 -4.88 -34.74 19.42
N TYR A 342 -4.13 -35.85 19.23
CA TYR A 342 -2.83 -36.04 19.85
C TYR A 342 -1.71 -35.31 19.10
N ASP A 343 -1.86 -35.21 17.77
CA ASP A 343 -0.88 -34.55 16.91
C ASP A 343 -0.96 -33.02 17.00
N ALA A 344 -2.09 -32.48 17.44
CA ALA A 344 -2.26 -31.04 17.60
C ALA A 344 -1.37 -30.50 18.73
N PRO A 345 -0.57 -29.44 18.49
CA PRO A 345 0.25 -28.83 19.55
C PRO A 345 -0.61 -28.26 20.67
N GLU A 346 -1.77 -27.72 20.36
CA GLU A 346 -2.71 -27.15 21.33
C GLU A 346 -4.14 -27.69 21.14
N VAL A 347 -4.86 -27.82 22.25
CA VAL A 347 -6.25 -28.24 22.29
C VAL A 347 -7.05 -27.28 23.16
N VAL A 348 -8.12 -26.71 22.56
CA VAL A 348 -9.05 -25.78 23.23
C VAL A 348 -10.45 -26.37 23.16
N ILE A 349 -11.12 -26.47 24.30
CA ILE A 349 -12.46 -27.05 24.44
C ILE A 349 -13.46 -25.91 24.64
N PRO A 350 -14.42 -25.70 23.73
CA PRO A 350 -15.53 -24.78 23.98
C PRO A 350 -16.56 -25.43 24.93
N MET A 351 -17.00 -24.71 25.92
CA MET A 351 -17.97 -25.14 26.90
C MET A 351 -19.19 -24.23 26.87
N LEU A 352 -20.38 -24.84 26.88
CA LEU A 352 -21.63 -24.12 27.10
C LEU A 352 -21.88 -23.96 28.60
N VAL A 353 -22.03 -22.73 29.04
CA VAL A 353 -22.43 -22.37 30.40
C VAL A 353 -23.74 -21.58 30.33
N PRO A 354 -24.86 -22.12 30.79
CA PRO A 354 -26.18 -21.53 30.62
C PRO A 354 -26.51 -20.42 31.64
N ASP A 355 -25.48 -19.77 32.19
CA ASP A 355 -25.65 -18.67 33.14
C ASP A 355 -26.47 -17.53 32.51
N GLY A 356 -27.54 -17.13 33.16
CA GLY A 356 -28.46 -16.09 32.69
C GLY A 356 -29.49 -16.58 31.66
N ALA A 357 -29.61 -17.88 31.45
CA ALA A 357 -30.71 -18.46 30.67
C ALA A 357 -32.04 -18.27 31.39
N HIS A 358 -33.12 -18.00 30.64
CA HIS A 358 -34.44 -17.86 31.19
C HIS A 358 -35.07 -19.23 31.46
N SER A 359 -35.84 -19.31 32.54
CA SER A 359 -36.66 -20.50 32.87
C SER A 359 -38.04 -20.34 32.28
N TYR A 360 -38.51 -21.37 31.59
CA TYR A 360 -39.86 -21.40 31.03
C TYR A 360 -40.71 -22.56 31.62
N PRO A 361 -42.05 -22.38 31.72
CA PRO A 361 -42.92 -23.40 32.28
C PRO A 361 -43.19 -24.58 31.33
N ASP A 362 -42.83 -24.47 30.06
CA ASP A 362 -43.01 -25.53 29.05
C ASP A 362 -41.69 -25.92 28.37
N ALA A 363 -41.66 -27.18 27.95
CA ALA A 363 -40.47 -27.78 27.31
C ALA A 363 -40.10 -27.08 26.00
N ALA A 364 -41.08 -26.68 25.18
CA ALA A 364 -40.79 -26.08 23.86
C ALA A 364 -40.00 -24.79 23.96
N ARG A 365 -40.35 -23.89 24.94
CA ARG A 365 -39.58 -22.66 25.15
C ARG A 365 -38.25 -22.95 25.83
N THR A 366 -38.15 -23.93 26.71
CA THR A 366 -36.89 -24.37 27.31
C THR A 366 -35.93 -24.92 26.27
N ASP A 367 -36.40 -25.73 25.35
CA ASP A 367 -35.60 -26.27 24.25
C ASP A 367 -35.16 -25.17 23.28
N ALA A 368 -36.02 -24.19 22.98
CA ALA A 368 -35.69 -23.04 22.16
C ALA A 368 -34.59 -22.19 22.82
N GLU A 369 -34.68 -21.93 24.13
CA GLU A 369 -33.66 -21.25 24.91
C GLU A 369 -32.30 -21.97 24.85
N HIS A 370 -32.28 -23.26 25.12
CA HIS A 370 -31.07 -24.09 25.02
C HIS A 370 -30.48 -24.07 23.62
N THR A 371 -31.34 -24.09 22.59
CA THR A 371 -30.89 -24.00 21.19
C THR A 371 -30.23 -22.66 20.92
N MET A 372 -30.78 -21.53 21.37
CA MET A 372 -30.15 -20.23 21.20
C MET A 372 -28.76 -20.16 21.84
N PHE A 373 -28.60 -20.68 23.04
CA PHE A 373 -27.35 -20.76 23.76
C PHE A 373 -26.32 -21.66 23.03
N THR A 374 -26.77 -22.79 22.50
CA THR A 374 -25.94 -23.70 21.70
C THR A 374 -25.45 -23.04 20.42
N VAL A 375 -26.33 -22.30 19.71
CA VAL A 375 -25.97 -21.53 18.50
C VAL A 375 -24.94 -20.45 18.83
N ALA A 376 -25.07 -19.78 19.99
CA ALA A 376 -24.12 -18.76 20.44
C ALA A 376 -22.71 -19.36 20.66
N VAL A 377 -22.61 -20.56 21.24
CA VAL A 377 -21.32 -21.26 21.36
C VAL A 377 -20.74 -21.58 19.98
N GLY A 378 -21.57 -22.01 19.03
CA GLY A 378 -21.13 -22.24 17.64
C GLY A 378 -20.59 -20.98 16.97
N ALA A 379 -21.23 -19.82 17.21
CA ALA A 379 -20.75 -18.53 16.74
C ALA A 379 -19.39 -18.16 17.36
N ALA A 380 -19.21 -18.39 18.67
CA ALA A 380 -17.93 -18.16 19.35
C ALA A 380 -16.83 -19.10 18.84
N VAL A 381 -17.14 -20.38 18.56
CA VAL A 381 -16.18 -21.30 17.93
C VAL A 381 -15.77 -20.83 16.55
N GLN A 382 -16.71 -20.41 15.70
CA GLN A 382 -16.36 -19.87 14.38
C GLN A 382 -15.50 -18.60 14.51
N ALA A 383 -15.80 -17.71 15.44
CA ALA A 383 -14.99 -16.53 15.70
C ALA A 383 -13.56 -16.91 16.13
N LEU A 384 -13.40 -17.91 17.01
CA LEU A 384 -12.09 -18.42 17.40
C LEU A 384 -11.29 -18.94 16.18
N LEU A 385 -11.93 -19.75 15.33
CA LEU A 385 -11.25 -20.31 14.16
C LEU A 385 -10.80 -19.24 13.17
N VAL A 386 -11.57 -18.18 12.99
CA VAL A 386 -11.19 -17.01 12.16
C VAL A 386 -10.07 -16.23 12.84
N ALA A 387 -10.19 -15.95 14.14
CA ALA A 387 -9.18 -15.22 14.89
C ALA A 387 -7.81 -15.92 14.90
N LEU A 388 -7.78 -17.25 14.95
CA LEU A 388 -6.56 -18.04 14.78
C LEU A 388 -6.02 -17.93 13.35
N ALA A 389 -6.88 -18.06 12.34
CA ALA A 389 -6.47 -18.02 10.95
C ALA A 389 -5.84 -16.69 10.53
N VAL A 390 -6.39 -15.55 10.97
CA VAL A 390 -5.82 -14.21 10.69
C VAL A 390 -4.48 -13.97 11.40
N ARG A 391 -4.17 -14.78 12.42
CA ARG A 391 -2.86 -14.80 13.11
C ARG A 391 -1.88 -15.83 12.53
N GLY A 392 -2.24 -16.45 11.40
CA GLY A 392 -1.41 -17.46 10.74
C GLY A 392 -1.44 -18.86 11.42
N LEU A 393 -2.37 -19.08 12.35
CA LEU A 393 -2.51 -20.35 13.06
C LEU A 393 -3.57 -21.24 12.38
N GLY A 394 -3.15 -22.43 11.94
CA GLY A 394 -4.05 -23.44 11.41
C GLY A 394 -4.86 -24.11 12.53
N SER A 395 -6.16 -24.35 12.29
CA SER A 395 -7.03 -24.99 13.28
C SER A 395 -8.02 -25.96 12.62
N CYS A 396 -8.54 -26.89 13.43
CA CYS A 396 -9.57 -27.84 13.02
C CYS A 396 -10.61 -28.03 14.12
N TRP A 397 -11.87 -27.81 13.80
CA TRP A 397 -12.98 -28.14 14.69
C TRP A 397 -13.31 -29.62 14.61
N ILE A 398 -13.24 -30.33 15.74
CA ILE A 398 -13.60 -31.74 15.90
C ILE A 398 -14.93 -31.82 16.67
N GLY A 399 -16.04 -31.84 15.94
CA GLY A 399 -17.39 -31.84 16.52
C GLY A 399 -17.80 -33.15 17.19
N SER A 400 -17.22 -34.28 16.76
CA SER A 400 -17.56 -35.62 17.31
C SER A 400 -17.16 -35.81 18.77
N THR A 401 -16.35 -34.93 19.33
CA THR A 401 -15.97 -34.97 20.74
C THR A 401 -17.15 -34.74 21.71
N ILE A 402 -18.23 -34.12 21.23
CA ILE A 402 -19.44 -33.88 22.02
C ILE A 402 -20.11 -35.18 22.53
N PHE A 403 -19.91 -36.32 21.84
CA PHE A 403 -20.43 -37.61 22.27
C PHE A 403 -19.69 -38.22 23.47
N ALA A 404 -18.61 -37.62 23.90
CA ALA A 404 -17.82 -38.04 25.07
C ALA A 404 -17.79 -36.96 26.15
N ALA A 405 -18.83 -36.15 26.25
CA ALA A 405 -18.91 -35.02 27.19
C ALA A 405 -19.28 -35.45 28.63
N ASP A 406 -19.75 -36.71 28.84
CA ASP A 406 -20.17 -37.27 30.14
C ASP A 406 -18.99 -37.75 30.99
#